data_cf7b95f45aa1fef79b23530f6c7f5f83
#
_entry.id   cf7b95f45aa1fef79b23530f6c7f5f83
#
_cell.length_a   1.000
_cell.length_b   1.000
_cell.length_c   1.000
_cell.angle_alpha   90.00
_cell.angle_beta   90.00
_cell.angle_gamma   90.00
#
_symmetry.space_group_name_H-M   'P 1'
#
loop_
_entity.id
_entity.type
_entity.pdbx_description
1 polymer ?
#
loop_
_entity_poly.entity_id
_entity_poly.type
_entity_poly.pdbx_seq_one_letter_code
_entity_poly.pdbx_strand_id
1 'polypeptide(L)'
;LSLHDALPICPVDMAESFLKLCHAQSCGKCVPCRVGIGQLLELMENLLELDSENSMDDLTLIENTAAAIKDSADCAIGSEAADMILRSMSGFREDYEEHVRRNRCTQSIQNSKQPVPCVAGCPAGVDVPGYMALVLAGRYDDVVRLIRKDNPLPAVCALICEHTCEERCRRKLIDTS
;
A
#
# COMPACT_ATOMS: atom_id res chain seq x y z
N LEU A 1 13.73 -6.51 20.81
CA LEU A 1 13.02 -6.62 19.54
C LEU A 1 12.62 -5.20 19.14
N SER A 2 13.27 -4.67 18.11
CA SER A 2 12.90 -3.38 17.54
C SER A 2 11.57 -3.57 16.80
N LEU A 3 10.71 -2.56 16.83
CA LEU A 3 9.46 -2.53 16.03
C LEU A 3 9.72 -2.70 14.52
N HIS A 4 10.94 -2.41 14.08
CA HIS A 4 11.40 -2.64 12.70
C HIS A 4 11.53 -4.12 12.30
N ASP A 5 11.62 -5.04 13.28
CA ASP A 5 11.75 -6.48 12.99
C ASP A 5 10.38 -7.18 12.84
N ALA A 6 9.28 -6.50 13.16
CA ALA A 6 7.97 -7.14 13.25
C ALA A 6 7.15 -7.08 11.96
N LEU A 7 7.29 -6.04 11.15
CA LEU A 7 6.59 -5.89 9.84
C LEU A 7 7.43 -4.97 8.94
N PRO A 8 7.77 -5.38 7.73
CA PRO A 8 8.40 -4.50 6.75
C PRO A 8 7.36 -3.50 6.23
N ILE A 9 7.17 -2.42 6.97
CA ILE A 9 6.30 -1.31 6.55
C ILE A 9 7.19 -0.26 5.91
N CYS A 10 6.88 0.07 4.65
CA CYS A 10 7.54 1.17 3.96
C CYS A 10 7.06 2.50 4.53
N PRO A 11 7.94 3.35 5.08
CA PRO A 11 7.54 4.65 5.62
C PRO A 11 7.00 5.60 4.53
N VAL A 12 7.48 5.48 3.30
CA VAL A 12 7.01 6.27 2.15
C VAL A 12 5.57 5.90 1.78
N ASP A 13 5.26 4.61 1.69
CA ASP A 13 3.93 4.08 1.40
C ASP A 13 2.93 4.41 2.53
N MET A 14 3.38 4.35 3.78
CA MET A 14 2.56 4.75 4.93
C MET A 14 2.24 6.25 4.89
N ALA A 15 3.22 7.08 4.54
CA ALA A 15 3.05 8.52 4.41
C ALA A 15 2.09 8.88 3.28
N GLU A 16 2.20 8.20 2.13
CA GLU A 16 1.30 8.36 0.99
C GLU A 16 -0.14 7.94 1.34
N SER A 17 -0.31 6.79 1.99
CA SER A 17 -1.62 6.31 2.43
C SER A 17 -2.31 7.27 3.40
N PHE A 18 -1.56 7.87 4.32
CA PHE A 18 -2.07 8.91 5.22
C PHE A 18 -2.47 10.18 4.46
N LEU A 19 -1.67 10.59 3.50
CA LEU A 19 -1.96 11.76 2.66
C LEU A 19 -3.24 11.56 1.83
N LYS A 20 -3.46 10.34 1.29
CA LYS A 20 -4.72 9.95 0.62
C LYS A 20 -5.93 10.10 1.54
N LEU A 21 -5.80 9.66 2.79
CA LEU A 21 -6.86 9.81 3.78
C LEU A 21 -7.17 11.29 4.05
N CYS A 22 -6.15 12.12 4.25
CA CYS A 22 -6.32 13.56 4.46
C CYS A 22 -6.94 14.25 3.24
N HIS A 23 -6.54 13.88 2.03
CA HIS A 23 -7.10 14.40 0.79
C HIS A 23 -8.59 14.07 0.66
N ALA A 24 -8.96 12.81 0.93
CA ALA A 24 -10.35 12.36 0.88
C ALA A 24 -11.26 13.05 1.92
N GLN A 25 -10.69 13.45 3.06
CA GLN A 25 -11.42 14.15 4.13
C GLN A 25 -11.35 15.67 4.03
N SER A 26 -10.60 16.21 3.07
CA SER A 26 -10.46 17.64 2.90
C SER A 26 -11.78 18.29 2.44
N CYS A 27 -12.10 19.48 2.98
CA CYS A 27 -13.31 20.20 2.57
C CYS A 27 -13.18 20.92 1.21
N GLY A 28 -11.97 20.99 0.64
CA GLY A 28 -11.68 21.62 -0.66
C GLY A 28 -11.83 23.14 -0.70
N LYS A 29 -12.01 23.83 0.45
CA LYS A 29 -12.23 25.28 0.51
C LYS A 29 -11.01 26.07 0.09
N CYS A 30 -9.85 25.78 0.66
CA CYS A 30 -8.61 26.49 0.36
C CYS A 30 -7.81 25.79 -0.76
N VAL A 31 -7.02 26.59 -1.48
CA VAL A 31 -6.19 26.10 -2.60
C VAL A 31 -5.14 25.07 -2.14
N PRO A 32 -4.44 25.26 -1.01
CA PRO A 32 -3.45 24.29 -0.52
C PRO A 32 -4.01 22.87 -0.37
N CYS A 33 -5.22 22.71 0.17
CA CYS A 33 -5.85 21.39 0.25
C CYS A 33 -6.35 20.90 -1.11
N ARG A 34 -7.11 21.76 -1.84
CA ARG A 34 -7.78 21.36 -3.07
C ARG A 34 -6.82 20.97 -4.19
N VAL A 35 -5.72 21.69 -4.33
CA VAL A 35 -4.74 21.50 -5.41
C VAL A 35 -3.43 20.95 -4.85
N GLY A 36 -2.90 21.56 -3.79
CA GLY A 36 -1.58 21.23 -3.26
C GLY A 36 -1.47 19.81 -2.75
N ILE A 37 -2.44 19.32 -1.95
CA ILE A 37 -2.40 17.93 -1.49
C ILE A 37 -2.52 16.95 -2.67
N GLY A 38 -3.31 17.27 -3.70
CA GLY A 38 -3.41 16.45 -4.90
C GLY A 38 -2.08 16.34 -5.65
N GLN A 39 -1.38 17.46 -5.82
CA GLN A 39 -0.04 17.49 -6.43
C GLN A 39 0.99 16.73 -5.59
N LEU A 40 0.94 16.91 -4.28
CA LEU A 40 1.83 16.19 -3.36
C LEU A 40 1.60 14.67 -3.41
N LEU A 41 0.33 14.24 -3.55
CA LEU A 41 -0.02 12.82 -3.75
C LEU A 41 0.56 12.29 -5.05
N GLU A 42 0.40 13.00 -6.16
CA GLU A 42 0.94 12.60 -7.46
C GLU A 42 2.46 12.41 -7.41
N LEU A 43 3.17 13.33 -6.73
CA LEU A 43 4.61 13.20 -6.52
C LEU A 43 4.98 11.98 -5.66
N MET A 44 4.22 11.69 -4.61
CA MET A 44 4.43 10.52 -3.77
C MET A 44 4.10 9.20 -4.48
N GLU A 45 3.05 9.17 -5.30
CA GLU A 45 2.68 8.03 -6.13
C GLU A 45 3.77 7.74 -7.17
N ASN A 46 4.29 8.76 -7.85
CA ASN A 46 5.41 8.61 -8.79
C ASN A 46 6.66 8.04 -8.10
N LEU A 47 6.95 8.47 -6.86
CA LEU A 47 8.08 7.94 -6.09
C LEU A 47 7.92 6.45 -5.76
N LEU A 48 6.69 5.97 -5.63
CA LEU A 48 6.37 4.57 -5.35
C LEU A 48 6.21 3.71 -6.61
N GLU A 49 6.04 4.31 -7.79
CA GLU A 49 5.93 3.58 -9.05
C GLU A 49 7.27 2.99 -9.48
N LEU A 50 7.25 1.71 -9.88
CA LEU A 50 8.44 0.93 -10.21
C LEU A 50 9.15 1.37 -11.50
N ASP A 51 8.43 2.02 -12.42
CA ASP A 51 8.91 2.38 -13.76
C ASP A 51 9.11 3.89 -13.92
N SER A 52 9.03 4.68 -12.83
CA SER A 52 9.23 6.12 -12.88
C SER A 52 10.73 6.49 -12.87
N GLU A 53 11.12 7.46 -13.67
CA GLU A 53 12.48 8.04 -13.65
C GLU A 53 12.56 9.11 -12.55
N ASN A 54 12.59 8.67 -11.29
CA ASN A 54 12.68 9.58 -10.15
C ASN A 54 14.11 10.11 -9.96
N SER A 55 14.23 11.36 -9.59
CA SER A 55 15.49 12.06 -9.32
C SER A 55 15.56 12.58 -7.88
N MET A 56 16.74 12.97 -7.43
CA MET A 56 16.90 13.63 -6.12
C MET A 56 16.18 14.99 -6.07
N ASP A 57 15.98 15.61 -7.24
CA ASP A 57 15.25 16.89 -7.34
C ASP A 57 13.75 16.70 -7.01
N ASP A 58 13.19 15.52 -7.27
CA ASP A 58 11.80 15.21 -6.92
C ASP A 58 11.59 15.18 -5.40
N LEU A 59 12.56 14.68 -4.63
CA LEU A 59 12.51 14.76 -3.17
C LEU A 59 12.49 16.23 -2.69
N THR A 60 13.31 17.08 -3.31
CA THR A 60 13.33 18.51 -3.00
C THR A 60 12.01 19.17 -3.38
N LEU A 61 11.41 18.76 -4.49
CA LEU A 61 10.10 19.25 -4.92
C LEU A 61 8.99 18.85 -3.94
N ILE A 62 9.00 17.59 -3.44
CA ILE A 62 8.08 17.11 -2.41
C ILE A 62 8.23 17.94 -1.13
N GLU A 63 9.46 18.16 -0.65
CA GLU A 63 9.72 18.98 0.54
C GLU A 63 9.20 20.41 0.38
N ASN A 64 9.52 21.06 -0.73
CA ASN A 64 9.09 22.43 -0.98
C ASN A 64 7.57 22.54 -1.11
N THR A 65 6.93 21.58 -1.80
CA THR A 65 5.47 21.54 -1.96
C THR A 65 4.79 21.33 -0.60
N ALA A 66 5.29 20.38 0.20
CA ALA A 66 4.77 20.14 1.54
C ALA A 66 4.95 21.37 2.46
N ALA A 67 6.11 22.02 2.43
CA ALA A 67 6.35 23.26 3.19
C ALA A 67 5.37 24.38 2.79
N ALA A 68 5.18 24.59 1.49
CA ALA A 68 4.25 25.60 0.98
C ALA A 68 2.78 25.31 1.41
N ILE A 69 2.35 24.04 1.39
CA ILE A 69 1.02 23.65 1.86
C ILE A 69 0.88 23.88 3.36
N LYS A 70 1.88 23.46 4.15
CA LYS A 70 1.90 23.64 5.60
C LYS A 70 1.72 25.10 6.01
N ASP A 71 2.45 26.02 5.33
CA ASP A 71 2.47 27.43 5.67
C ASP A 71 1.23 28.20 5.17
N SER A 72 0.56 27.68 4.13
CA SER A 72 -0.57 28.37 3.49
C SER A 72 -1.95 27.75 3.74
N ALA A 73 -2.03 26.59 4.39
CA ALA A 73 -3.30 25.92 4.67
C ALA A 73 -4.09 26.66 5.77
N ASP A 74 -5.40 26.87 5.51
CA ASP A 74 -6.29 27.60 6.45
C ASP A 74 -6.65 26.79 7.71
N CYS A 75 -6.40 25.47 7.73
CA CYS A 75 -6.81 24.61 8.84
C CYS A 75 -5.85 23.44 9.06
N ALA A 76 -6.00 22.81 10.23
CA ALA A 76 -5.14 21.70 10.67
C ALA A 76 -5.10 20.51 9.69
N ILE A 77 -6.17 20.19 8.96
CA ILE A 77 -6.16 19.06 8.03
C ILE A 77 -5.08 19.25 6.95
N GLY A 78 -4.98 20.44 6.36
CA GLY A 78 -3.98 20.72 5.35
C GLY A 78 -2.57 20.86 5.93
N SER A 79 -2.43 21.63 7.02
CA SER A 79 -1.11 21.85 7.64
C SER A 79 -0.52 20.58 8.25
N GLU A 80 -1.33 19.76 8.95
CA GLU A 80 -0.86 18.51 9.55
C GLU A 80 -0.57 17.42 8.50
N ALA A 81 -1.36 17.37 7.43
CA ALA A 81 -1.08 16.46 6.32
C ALA A 81 0.31 16.73 5.71
N ALA A 82 0.61 17.99 5.46
CA ALA A 82 1.91 18.40 4.92
C ALA A 82 3.05 18.25 5.94
N ASP A 83 2.82 18.60 7.20
CA ASP A 83 3.81 18.45 8.28
C ASP A 83 4.19 16.98 8.51
N MET A 84 3.24 16.07 8.37
CA MET A 84 3.50 14.63 8.48
C MET A 84 4.45 14.15 7.37
N ILE A 85 4.30 14.63 6.13
CA ILE A 85 5.23 14.30 5.04
C ILE A 85 6.63 14.83 5.35
N LEU A 86 6.75 16.08 5.81
CA LEU A 86 8.04 16.66 6.18
C LEU A 86 8.73 15.89 7.31
N ARG A 87 7.97 15.49 8.33
CA ARG A 87 8.51 14.66 9.43
C ARG A 87 8.89 13.26 8.97
N SER A 88 8.10 12.64 8.09
CA SER A 88 8.42 11.34 7.51
C SER A 88 9.72 11.42 6.71
N MET A 89 9.86 12.41 5.84
CA MET A 89 11.09 12.62 5.06
C MET A 89 12.31 12.91 5.94
N SER A 90 12.14 13.69 7.01
CA SER A 90 13.21 13.97 7.97
C SER A 90 13.62 12.73 8.77
N GLY A 91 12.65 11.93 9.21
CA GLY A 91 12.90 10.74 10.04
C GLY A 91 13.40 9.53 9.27
N PHE A 92 13.02 9.40 8.00
CA PHE A 92 13.30 8.24 7.15
C PHE A 92 13.96 8.63 5.83
N ARG A 93 14.86 9.62 5.88
CA ARG A 93 15.54 10.18 4.70
C ARG A 93 16.17 9.12 3.82
N GLU A 94 16.83 8.14 4.43
CA GLU A 94 17.50 7.05 3.72
C GLU A 94 16.52 6.20 2.91
N ASP A 95 15.33 5.93 3.45
CA ASP A 95 14.28 5.16 2.75
C ASP A 95 13.78 5.91 1.50
N TYR A 96 13.54 7.22 1.60
CA TYR A 96 13.15 8.05 0.46
C TYR A 96 14.24 8.08 -0.63
N GLU A 97 15.50 8.27 -0.24
CA GLU A 97 16.63 8.25 -1.18
C GLU A 97 16.83 6.88 -1.82
N GLU A 98 16.55 5.80 -1.10
CA GLU A 98 16.63 4.44 -1.64
C GLU A 98 15.56 4.19 -2.71
N HIS A 99 14.35 4.72 -2.52
CA HIS A 99 13.29 4.66 -3.55
C HIS A 99 13.74 5.34 -4.84
N VAL A 100 14.37 6.50 -4.74
CA VAL A 100 14.92 7.21 -5.90
C VAL A 100 16.07 6.44 -6.56
N ARG A 101 17.04 5.95 -5.77
CA ARG A 101 18.25 5.29 -6.30
C ARG A 101 17.98 3.94 -6.94
N ARG A 102 17.05 3.15 -6.37
CA ARG A 102 16.77 1.78 -6.80
C ARG A 102 15.52 1.65 -7.62
N ASN A 103 14.75 2.72 -7.72
CA ASN A 103 13.43 2.76 -8.39
C ASN A 103 12.53 1.60 -7.96
N ARG A 104 12.60 1.21 -6.69
CA ARG A 104 11.79 0.13 -6.10
C ARG A 104 11.72 0.26 -4.60
N CYS A 105 10.56 -0.05 -4.04
CA CYS A 105 10.40 -0.27 -2.62
C CYS A 105 10.77 -1.70 -2.26
N THR A 106 11.76 -1.88 -1.39
CA THR A 106 12.17 -3.20 -0.89
C THR A 106 11.26 -3.72 0.21
N GLN A 107 10.44 -2.84 0.81
CA GLN A 107 9.62 -3.14 1.98
C GLN A 107 8.11 -2.99 1.72
N SER A 108 7.69 -2.42 0.59
CA SER A 108 6.27 -2.18 0.32
C SER A 108 5.48 -3.46 0.13
N ILE A 109 4.44 -3.60 0.95
CA ILE A 109 3.43 -4.65 0.81
C ILE A 109 2.48 -4.29 -0.36
N GLN A 110 2.31 -3.02 -0.69
CA GLN A 110 1.36 -2.53 -1.68
C GLN A 110 1.91 -2.51 -3.10
N ASN A 111 3.21 -2.41 -3.30
CA ASN A 111 3.85 -2.54 -4.61
C ASN A 111 3.78 -3.95 -5.18
N SER A 112 3.14 -4.86 -4.49
CA SER A 112 2.66 -6.06 -5.14
C SER A 112 1.34 -5.75 -5.87
N LYS A 113 1.41 -5.08 -7.02
CA LYS A 113 0.50 -5.39 -8.14
C LYS A 113 0.57 -6.90 -8.43
N GLN A 114 1.54 -7.58 -7.80
CA GLN A 114 1.58 -9.04 -7.68
C GLN A 114 0.65 -9.46 -6.54
N PRO A 115 -0.35 -10.26 -6.83
CA PRO A 115 -1.21 -10.83 -5.80
C PRO A 115 -0.35 -11.58 -4.77
N VAL A 116 -0.82 -11.65 -3.52
CA VAL A 116 -0.13 -12.42 -2.47
C VAL A 116 0.23 -13.83 -2.96
N PRO A 117 1.33 -14.44 -2.50
CA PRO A 117 1.86 -15.68 -3.06
C PRO A 117 0.86 -16.81 -3.23
N CYS A 118 -0.13 -16.92 -2.33
CA CYS A 118 -1.19 -17.90 -2.43
C CYS A 118 -2.19 -17.61 -3.58
N VAL A 119 -2.47 -16.35 -3.88
CA VAL A 119 -3.30 -15.95 -5.03
C VAL A 119 -2.51 -16.07 -6.33
N ALA A 120 -1.26 -15.57 -6.34
CA ALA A 120 -0.37 -15.67 -7.51
C ALA A 120 -0.05 -17.12 -7.90
N GLY A 121 -0.01 -18.03 -6.92
CA GLY A 121 0.21 -19.46 -7.14
C GLY A 121 -1.04 -20.23 -7.52
N CYS A 122 -2.22 -19.64 -7.39
CA CYS A 122 -3.48 -20.29 -7.73
C CYS A 122 -3.75 -20.20 -9.24
N PRO A 123 -3.86 -21.33 -9.99
CA PRO A 123 -4.16 -21.29 -11.42
C PRO A 123 -5.48 -20.62 -11.75
N ALA A 124 -6.45 -20.65 -10.82
CA ALA A 124 -7.75 -20.00 -10.97
C ALA A 124 -7.78 -18.55 -10.45
N GLY A 125 -6.68 -18.06 -9.83
CA GLY A 125 -6.59 -16.70 -9.32
C GLY A 125 -7.52 -16.41 -8.13
N VAL A 126 -7.99 -17.43 -7.42
CA VAL A 126 -8.97 -17.27 -6.31
C VAL A 126 -8.37 -16.43 -5.19
N ASP A 127 -9.16 -15.50 -4.65
CA ASP A 127 -8.80 -14.69 -3.48
C ASP A 127 -8.78 -15.56 -2.21
N VAL A 128 -7.62 -16.22 -1.99
CA VAL A 128 -7.42 -17.13 -0.84
C VAL A 128 -7.53 -16.39 0.50
N PRO A 129 -6.87 -15.23 0.73
CA PRO A 129 -7.02 -14.49 1.97
C PRO A 129 -8.47 -14.05 2.24
N GLY A 130 -9.16 -13.61 1.20
CA GLY A 130 -10.55 -13.15 1.31
C GLY A 130 -11.50 -14.27 1.76
N TYR A 131 -11.46 -15.43 1.11
CA TYR A 131 -12.34 -16.53 1.53
C TYR A 131 -11.97 -17.08 2.90
N MET A 132 -10.68 -17.12 3.26
CA MET A 132 -10.26 -17.56 4.60
C MET A 132 -10.78 -16.62 5.69
N ALA A 133 -10.75 -15.31 5.47
CA ALA A 133 -11.33 -14.33 6.40
C ALA A 133 -12.84 -14.53 6.58
N LEU A 134 -13.55 -14.82 5.49
CA LEU A 134 -14.99 -15.11 5.53
C LEU A 134 -15.32 -16.44 6.24
N VAL A 135 -14.47 -17.48 6.07
CA VAL A 135 -14.60 -18.74 6.83
C VAL A 135 -14.43 -18.49 8.32
N LEU A 136 -13.41 -17.72 8.71
CA LEU A 136 -13.18 -17.37 10.13
C LEU A 136 -14.35 -16.56 10.73
N ALA A 137 -15.02 -15.75 9.91
CA ALA A 137 -16.21 -15.00 10.29
C ALA A 137 -17.50 -15.83 10.26
N GLY A 138 -17.47 -17.12 9.89
CA GLY A 138 -18.64 -17.98 9.76
C GLY A 138 -19.58 -17.67 8.59
N ARG A 139 -19.13 -16.85 7.63
CA ARG A 139 -19.93 -16.36 6.50
C ARG A 139 -19.81 -17.26 5.26
N TYR A 140 -20.21 -18.52 5.39
CA TYR A 140 -19.99 -19.56 4.37
C TYR A 140 -20.67 -19.28 3.02
N ASP A 141 -21.85 -18.65 3.00
CA ASP A 141 -22.52 -18.29 1.75
C ASP A 141 -21.71 -17.26 0.95
N ASP A 142 -21.08 -16.31 1.64
CA ASP A 142 -20.21 -15.32 1.01
C ASP A 142 -18.88 -15.92 0.55
N VAL A 143 -18.37 -16.94 1.26
CA VAL A 143 -17.20 -17.74 0.82
C VAL A 143 -17.47 -18.34 -0.56
N VAL A 144 -18.61 -19.02 -0.72
CA VAL A 144 -18.98 -19.64 -1.99
C VAL A 144 -19.13 -18.60 -3.11
N ARG A 145 -19.75 -17.45 -2.81
CA ARG A 145 -19.89 -16.36 -3.78
C ARG A 145 -18.54 -15.80 -4.20
N LEU A 146 -17.63 -15.57 -3.24
CA LEU A 146 -16.31 -15.06 -3.51
C LEU A 146 -15.49 -16.02 -4.38
N ILE A 147 -15.46 -17.30 -4.01
CA ILE A 147 -14.71 -18.31 -4.79
C ILE A 147 -15.27 -18.45 -6.21
N ARG A 148 -16.60 -18.43 -6.37
CA ARG A 148 -17.24 -18.57 -7.68
C ARG A 148 -17.03 -17.38 -8.62
N LYS A 149 -16.58 -16.26 -8.10
CA LYS A 149 -16.20 -15.11 -8.93
C LYS A 149 -15.06 -15.46 -9.92
N ASP A 150 -14.09 -16.23 -9.44
CA ASP A 150 -12.88 -16.58 -10.19
C ASP A 150 -12.85 -18.06 -10.61
N ASN A 151 -13.56 -18.93 -9.85
CA ASN A 151 -13.66 -20.36 -10.11
C ASN A 151 -15.13 -20.81 -10.11
N PRO A 152 -15.75 -21.01 -11.29
CA PRO A 152 -17.18 -21.37 -11.38
C PRO A 152 -17.49 -22.78 -10.87
N LEU A 153 -16.50 -23.68 -10.82
CA LEU A 153 -16.68 -25.10 -10.43
C LEU A 153 -15.74 -25.46 -9.24
N PRO A 154 -15.87 -24.80 -8.08
CA PRO A 154 -14.92 -24.97 -6.98
C PRO A 154 -14.86 -26.39 -6.43
N ALA A 155 -15.99 -27.10 -6.40
CA ALA A 155 -16.04 -28.47 -5.90
C ALA A 155 -15.25 -29.45 -6.78
N VAL A 156 -15.29 -29.27 -8.11
CA VAL A 156 -14.52 -30.10 -9.06
C VAL A 156 -13.04 -29.77 -8.95
N CYS A 157 -12.71 -28.47 -8.92
CA CYS A 157 -11.32 -28.03 -8.76
C CYS A 157 -10.71 -28.52 -7.45
N ALA A 158 -11.45 -28.54 -6.35
CA ALA A 158 -10.97 -29.00 -5.06
C ALA A 158 -10.49 -30.48 -5.07
N LEU A 159 -11.10 -31.32 -5.95
CA LEU A 159 -10.72 -32.73 -6.06
C LEU A 159 -9.40 -32.97 -6.79
N ILE A 160 -8.96 -32.02 -7.61
CA ILE A 160 -7.73 -32.13 -8.42
C ILE A 160 -6.69 -31.06 -8.08
N CYS A 161 -6.93 -30.27 -7.03
CA CYS A 161 -6.07 -29.17 -6.64
C CYS A 161 -4.76 -29.68 -6.02
N GLU A 162 -3.63 -29.18 -6.54
CA GLU A 162 -2.30 -29.49 -5.99
C GLU A 162 -1.92 -28.63 -4.78
N HIS A 163 -2.84 -27.80 -4.27
CA HIS A 163 -2.66 -26.94 -3.10
C HIS A 163 -1.44 -25.99 -3.18
N THR A 164 -1.15 -25.47 -4.37
CA THR A 164 -0.02 -24.56 -4.60
C THR A 164 -0.05 -23.30 -3.71
N CYS A 165 -1.24 -22.89 -3.28
CA CYS A 165 -1.42 -21.78 -2.32
C CYS A 165 -0.83 -22.10 -0.95
N GLU A 166 -0.94 -23.36 -0.50
CA GLU A 166 -0.37 -23.83 0.77
C GLU A 166 1.16 -23.94 0.67
N GLU A 167 1.69 -24.43 -0.46
CA GLU A 167 3.14 -24.53 -0.67
C GLU A 167 3.83 -23.17 -0.59
N ARG A 168 3.20 -22.13 -1.14
CA ARG A 168 3.71 -20.74 -1.18
C ARG A 168 3.26 -19.90 0.02
N CYS A 169 2.59 -20.49 0.99
CA CYS A 169 2.07 -19.78 2.15
C CYS A 169 3.20 -19.23 3.03
N ARG A 170 3.21 -17.91 3.25
CA ARG A 170 4.16 -17.27 4.17
C ARG A 170 3.95 -17.67 5.62
N ARG A 171 2.75 -18.14 5.98
CA ARG A 171 2.45 -18.61 7.32
C ARG A 171 3.30 -19.81 7.70
N LYS A 172 3.74 -20.63 6.74
CA LYS A 172 4.70 -21.73 6.98
C LYS A 172 6.01 -21.29 7.66
N LEU A 173 6.36 -20.01 7.60
CA LEU A 173 7.54 -19.46 8.29
C LEU A 173 7.32 -19.31 9.80
N ILE A 174 6.07 -19.38 10.25
CA ILE A 174 5.66 -19.14 11.64
C ILE A 174 4.93 -20.37 12.21
N ASP A 175 4.07 -20.98 11.40
CA ASP A 175 3.15 -22.04 11.79
C ASP A 175 2.80 -22.94 10.58
N THR A 176 1.73 -23.71 10.64
CA THR A 176 1.18 -24.47 9.51
C THR A 176 0.39 -23.56 8.55
N SER A 177 0.40 -23.94 7.27
CA SER A 177 -0.39 -23.27 6.23
C SER A 177 -1.87 -23.57 6.38
#